data_f0b8b8411a0e7f37ef4d2157ceb51bf9
#
_entry.id   f0b8b8411a0e7f37ef4d2157ceb51bf9
#
_cell.length_a   1.000
_cell.length_b   1.000
_cell.length_c   1.000
_cell.angle_alpha   90.00
_cell.angle_beta   90.00
_cell.angle_gamma   90.00
#
_symmetry.space_group_name_H-M   'P 1'
#
loop_
_entity.id
_entity.type
_entity.pdbx_description
1 polymer ?
#
loop_
_entity_poly.entity_id
_entity_poly.type
_entity_poly.pdbx_seq_one_letter_code
_entity_poly.pdbx_strand_id
1 'polypeptide(L)'
;MEKLQRKGYPVSAKSAEQHLMDIAGIRVICYYIDDIYAIAELLTRHDEMQLVKVKDYINNPKPSGYRSFHMVLTVPVYMSTVKKRVPVEIQIRTIAMDFWAALEHQLHYKTGCLE
;
A
#
# COMPACT_ATOMS: atom_id res chain seq x y z
N MET A 1 5.29 13.55 -0.43
CA MET A 1 4.78 14.73 -1.16
C MET A 1 5.00 14.70 -2.66
N GLU A 2 5.94 13.90 -3.11
CA GLU A 2 6.16 13.74 -4.55
C GLU A 2 4.90 13.33 -5.30
N LYS A 3 4.09 12.48 -4.68
CA LYS A 3 2.87 11.99 -5.32
C LYS A 3 1.86 13.11 -5.55
N LEU A 4 1.78 14.08 -4.65
CA LEU A 4 0.92 15.25 -4.83
C LEU A 4 1.44 16.14 -5.95
N GLN A 5 2.75 16.36 -5.98
CA GLN A 5 3.37 17.17 -7.02
C GLN A 5 3.15 16.58 -8.41
N ARG A 6 3.30 15.25 -8.54
CA ARG A 6 3.08 14.57 -9.81
C ARG A 6 1.64 14.68 -10.30
N LYS A 7 0.71 14.79 -9.39
CA LYS A 7 -0.70 14.95 -9.73
C LYS A 7 -1.10 16.40 -9.97
N GLY A 8 -0.19 17.33 -9.77
CA GLY A 8 -0.45 18.72 -10.05
C GLY A 8 -1.31 19.45 -9.03
N TYR A 9 -1.49 18.88 -7.86
CA TYR A 9 -2.28 19.52 -6.81
C TYR A 9 -1.49 20.64 -6.14
N PRO A 10 -2.17 21.73 -5.71
CA PRO A 10 -1.48 22.78 -4.98
C PRO A 10 -0.93 22.25 -3.66
N VAL A 11 0.28 22.68 -3.32
CA VAL A 11 0.95 22.25 -2.11
C VAL A 11 0.63 23.22 -0.99
N SER A 12 -0.45 22.95 -0.27
CA SER A 12 -0.83 23.68 0.94
C SER A 12 -1.12 22.66 2.03
N ALA A 13 -1.10 23.11 3.29
CA ALA A 13 -1.39 22.21 4.41
C ALA A 13 -2.77 21.55 4.27
N LYS A 14 -3.76 22.32 3.88
CA LYS A 14 -5.11 21.81 3.72
C LYS A 14 -5.23 20.83 2.55
N SER A 15 -4.62 21.15 1.41
CA SER A 15 -4.64 20.28 0.24
C SER A 15 -3.89 18.98 0.50
N ALA A 16 -2.70 19.08 1.15
CA ALA A 16 -1.93 17.89 1.50
C ALA A 16 -2.72 16.97 2.42
N GLU A 17 -3.43 17.52 3.40
CA GLU A 17 -4.24 16.75 4.33
C GLU A 17 -5.32 15.95 3.59
N GLN A 18 -6.07 16.59 2.70
CA GLN A 18 -7.12 15.91 1.94
C GLN A 18 -6.58 14.79 1.07
N HIS A 19 -5.51 15.07 0.34
CA HIS A 19 -4.99 14.10 -0.63
C HIS A 19 -4.21 12.96 0.00
N LEU A 20 -3.59 13.19 1.17
CA LEU A 20 -2.93 12.11 1.89
C LEU A 20 -3.93 11.06 2.37
N MET A 21 -5.14 11.47 2.74
CA MET A 21 -6.18 10.51 3.13
C MET A 21 -6.63 9.63 1.97
N ASP A 22 -6.55 10.15 0.75
CA ASP A 22 -7.04 9.44 -0.43
C ASP A 22 -5.98 8.58 -1.11
N ILE A 23 -4.71 8.96 -1.01
CA ILE A 23 -3.67 8.39 -1.85
C ILE A 23 -2.48 7.79 -1.10
N ALA A 24 -2.51 7.76 0.21
CA ALA A 24 -1.39 7.21 0.98
C ALA A 24 -1.31 5.70 0.80
N GLY A 25 -0.36 5.26 -0.01
CA GLY A 25 -0.12 3.86 -0.27
C GLY A 25 1.35 3.59 -0.45
N ILE A 26 1.82 2.48 0.10
CA ILE A 26 3.23 2.09 0.05
C ILE A 26 3.30 0.63 -0.40
N ARG A 27 4.24 0.34 -1.29
CA ARG A 27 4.53 -1.04 -1.68
C ARG A 27 5.93 -1.41 -1.19
N VAL A 28 6.00 -2.51 -0.48
CA VAL A 28 7.25 -3.05 0.05
C VAL A 28 7.54 -4.36 -0.64
N ILE A 29 8.76 -4.51 -1.17
CA ILE A 29 9.17 -5.72 -1.87
C ILE A 29 10.22 -6.43 -1.01
N CYS A 30 9.99 -7.71 -0.74
CA CYS A 30 10.86 -8.56 0.05
C CYS A 30 11.38 -9.72 -0.80
N TYR A 31 12.41 -10.40 -0.31
CA TYR A 31 12.93 -11.61 -0.98
C TYR A 31 12.13 -12.85 -0.63
N TYR A 32 11.69 -12.97 0.63
CA TYR A 32 11.07 -14.20 1.15
C TYR A 32 9.74 -13.90 1.82
N ILE A 33 8.87 -14.92 1.81
CA ILE A 33 7.55 -14.82 2.46
C ILE A 33 7.69 -14.52 3.95
N ASP A 34 8.67 -15.14 4.62
CA ASP A 34 8.89 -14.90 6.04
C ASP A 34 9.19 -13.45 6.34
N ASP A 35 9.87 -12.75 5.42
CA ASP A 35 10.16 -11.33 5.56
C ASP A 35 8.88 -10.49 5.54
N ILE A 36 7.89 -10.91 4.76
CA ILE A 36 6.61 -10.22 4.69
C ILE A 36 5.95 -10.20 6.07
N TYR A 37 5.88 -11.35 6.71
CA TYR A 37 5.24 -11.44 8.02
C TYR A 37 6.07 -10.76 9.11
N ALA A 38 7.39 -10.79 9.00
CA ALA A 38 8.24 -10.08 9.92
C ALA A 38 8.04 -8.56 9.85
N ILE A 39 7.95 -8.02 8.65
CA ILE A 39 7.70 -6.58 8.46
C ILE A 39 6.30 -6.22 8.98
N ALA A 40 5.30 -7.02 8.65
CA ALA A 40 3.94 -6.79 9.13
C ALA A 40 3.89 -6.74 10.66
N GLU A 41 4.59 -7.67 11.32
CA GLU A 41 4.65 -7.70 12.77
C GLU A 41 5.35 -6.47 13.34
N LEU A 42 6.47 -6.07 12.75
CA LEU A 42 7.18 -4.86 13.18
C LEU A 42 6.28 -3.63 13.11
N LEU A 43 5.53 -3.49 12.03
CA LEU A 43 4.64 -2.35 11.84
C LEU A 43 3.51 -2.34 12.86
N THR A 44 2.95 -3.51 13.18
CA THR A 44 1.86 -3.58 14.14
C THR A 44 2.32 -3.36 15.58
N ARG A 45 3.60 -3.58 15.86
CA ARG A 45 4.18 -3.35 17.19
C ARG A 45 4.52 -1.90 17.46
N HIS A 46 4.56 -1.09 16.42
CA HIS A 46 4.93 0.32 16.58
C HIS A 46 3.82 1.07 17.32
N ASP A 47 4.18 1.75 18.41
CA ASP A 47 3.19 2.38 19.28
C ASP A 47 2.33 3.42 18.60
N GLU A 48 2.90 4.15 17.64
CA GLU A 48 2.20 5.23 16.96
C GLU A 48 1.33 4.75 15.81
N MET A 49 1.50 3.51 15.37
CA MET A 49 0.73 2.94 14.27
C MET A 49 -0.40 2.08 14.81
N GLN A 50 -1.59 2.26 14.27
CA GLN A 50 -2.75 1.48 14.66
C GLN A 50 -3.25 0.67 13.47
N LEU A 51 -3.35 -0.64 13.67
CA LEU A 51 -3.82 -1.53 12.62
C LEU A 51 -5.33 -1.38 12.45
N VAL A 52 -5.76 -1.13 11.22
CA VAL A 52 -7.18 -1.01 10.88
C VAL A 52 -7.69 -2.27 10.20
N LYS A 53 -6.90 -2.82 9.27
CA LYS A 53 -7.36 -3.93 8.43
C LYS A 53 -6.18 -4.73 7.90
N VAL A 54 -6.39 -6.04 7.76
CA VAL A 54 -5.41 -6.94 7.15
C VAL A 54 -6.13 -7.82 6.14
N LYS A 55 -5.53 -7.97 4.95
CA LYS A 55 -5.97 -8.95 3.97
C LYS A 55 -4.76 -9.76 3.52
N ASP A 56 -4.78 -11.06 3.84
CA ASP A 56 -3.69 -11.96 3.54
C ASP A 56 -4.02 -12.79 2.31
N TYR A 57 -3.61 -12.28 1.14
CA TYR A 57 -3.78 -12.99 -0.13
C TYR A 57 -2.65 -13.97 -0.40
N ILE A 58 -1.71 -14.15 0.54
CA ILE A 58 -0.66 -15.15 0.42
C ILE A 58 -1.22 -16.51 0.85
N ASN A 59 -1.85 -16.54 2.02
CA ASN A 59 -2.52 -17.76 2.51
C ASN A 59 -3.87 -18.00 1.83
N ASN A 60 -4.54 -16.93 1.41
CA ASN A 60 -5.83 -17.00 0.75
C ASN A 60 -5.77 -16.22 -0.56
N PRO A 61 -5.12 -16.78 -1.61
CA PRO A 61 -5.00 -16.09 -2.89
C PRO A 61 -6.36 -15.82 -3.53
N LYS A 62 -6.42 -14.77 -4.32
CA LYS A 62 -7.62 -14.53 -5.12
C LYS A 62 -7.77 -15.62 -6.19
N PRO A 63 -8.98 -15.83 -6.73
CA PRO A 63 -9.20 -16.82 -7.78
C PRO A 63 -8.27 -16.66 -8.99
N SER A 64 -7.83 -15.45 -9.27
CA SER A 64 -6.90 -15.16 -10.36
C SER A 64 -5.46 -15.63 -10.06
N GLY A 65 -5.18 -16.05 -8.83
CA GLY A 65 -3.82 -16.39 -8.41
C GLY A 65 -3.05 -15.23 -7.81
N TYR A 66 -3.68 -14.05 -7.70
CA TYR A 66 -3.04 -12.88 -7.12
C TYR A 66 -2.67 -13.13 -5.66
N ARG A 67 -1.42 -12.83 -5.33
CA ARG A 67 -0.88 -13.01 -3.98
C ARG A 67 -0.20 -11.73 -3.52
N SER A 68 -0.53 -11.30 -2.33
CA SER A 68 0.06 -10.13 -1.70
C SER A 68 -0.44 -10.05 -0.26
N PHE A 69 0.28 -9.34 0.58
CA PHE A 69 -0.18 -9.07 1.94
C PHE A 69 -0.53 -7.59 2.02
N HIS A 70 -1.77 -7.30 2.34
CA HIS A 70 -2.25 -5.92 2.43
C HIS A 70 -2.60 -5.59 3.86
N MET A 71 -2.17 -4.42 4.31
CA MET A 71 -2.59 -3.92 5.61
C MET A 71 -2.87 -2.44 5.53
N VAL A 72 -3.83 -1.99 6.32
CA VAL A 72 -4.13 -0.58 6.46
C VAL A 72 -3.83 -0.20 7.90
N LEU A 73 -2.99 0.81 8.05
CA LEU A 73 -2.61 1.36 9.35
C LEU A 73 -3.00 2.82 9.38
N THR A 74 -3.25 3.35 10.56
CA THR A 74 -3.29 4.80 10.72
C THR A 74 -1.99 5.25 11.36
N VAL A 75 -1.45 6.34 10.82
CA VAL A 75 -0.21 6.94 11.30
C VAL A 75 -0.47 8.38 11.70
N PRO A 76 0.22 8.89 12.72
CA PRO A 76 0.08 10.29 13.09
C PRO A 76 0.83 11.17 12.10
N VAL A 77 0.16 12.21 11.61
CA VAL A 77 0.78 13.22 10.76
C VAL A 77 0.71 14.54 11.51
N TYR A 78 1.87 15.16 11.67
CA TYR A 78 1.98 16.43 12.39
C TYR A 78 2.00 17.57 11.39
N MET A 79 0.89 18.30 11.33
CA MET A 79 0.80 19.54 10.58
C MET A 79 1.25 20.69 11.48
N SER A 80 1.43 21.88 10.92
CA SER A 80 1.95 23.02 11.68
C SER A 80 1.14 23.34 12.94
N THR A 81 -0.16 23.06 12.92
CA THR A 81 -1.05 23.39 14.05
C THR A 81 -1.90 22.21 14.51
N VAL A 82 -1.90 21.09 13.78
CA VAL A 82 -2.83 19.99 14.05
C VAL A 82 -2.10 18.66 13.92
N LYS A 83 -2.40 17.75 14.82
CA LYS A 83 -2.00 16.35 14.72
C LYS A 83 -3.20 15.55 14.18
N LYS A 84 -3.00 14.81 13.12
CA LYS A 84 -4.05 14.00 12.51
C LYS A 84 -3.60 12.58 12.28
N ARG A 85 -4.52 11.63 12.40
CA ARG A 85 -4.24 10.26 12.03
C ARG A 85 -4.70 10.02 10.60
N VAL A 86 -3.81 9.47 9.79
CA VAL A 86 -4.04 9.28 8.36
C VAL A 86 -3.94 7.79 8.05
N PRO A 87 -4.91 7.22 7.31
CA PRO A 87 -4.80 5.83 6.89
C PRO A 87 -3.75 5.66 5.79
N VAL A 88 -2.97 4.61 5.92
CA VAL A 88 -1.96 4.25 4.93
C VAL A 88 -2.16 2.80 4.57
N GLU A 89 -2.30 2.51 3.29
CA GLU A 89 -2.33 1.14 2.80
C GLU A 89 -0.92 0.68 2.49
N ILE A 90 -0.53 -0.46 3.03
CA ILE A 90 0.77 -1.05 2.78
C ILE A 90 0.56 -2.39 2.11
N GLN A 91 1.15 -2.55 0.93
CA GLN A 91 1.14 -3.79 0.18
C GLN A 91 2.54 -4.40 0.27
N ILE A 92 2.63 -5.60 0.80
CA ILE A 92 3.92 -6.29 0.98
C ILE A 92 3.92 -7.54 0.12
N ARG A 93 4.94 -7.68 -0.72
CA ARG A 93 5.06 -8.78 -1.67
C ARG A 93 6.50 -9.28 -1.73
N THR A 94 6.68 -10.51 -2.21
CA THR A 94 8.01 -10.93 -2.65
C THR A 94 8.25 -10.44 -4.07
N ILE A 95 9.51 -10.49 -4.51
CA ILE A 95 9.86 -10.12 -5.88
C ILE A 95 9.06 -10.96 -6.88
N ALA A 96 8.94 -12.26 -6.63
CA ALA A 96 8.19 -13.15 -7.51
C ALA A 96 6.71 -12.78 -7.59
N MET A 97 6.11 -12.44 -6.45
CA MET A 97 4.71 -12.01 -6.42
C MET A 97 4.48 -10.71 -7.17
N ASP A 98 5.40 -9.77 -7.02
CA ASP A 98 5.31 -8.49 -7.71
C ASP A 98 5.48 -8.66 -9.20
N PHE A 99 6.43 -9.50 -9.62
CA PHE A 99 6.63 -9.84 -11.01
C PHE A 99 5.40 -10.51 -11.61
N TRP A 100 4.83 -11.48 -10.90
CA TRP A 100 3.63 -12.17 -11.34
C TRP A 100 2.46 -11.21 -11.51
N ALA A 101 2.25 -10.33 -10.56
CA ALA A 101 1.15 -9.36 -10.62
C ALA A 101 1.30 -8.42 -11.82
N ALA A 102 2.52 -7.97 -12.09
CA ALA A 102 2.78 -7.11 -13.23
C ALA A 102 2.56 -7.83 -14.55
N LEU A 103 3.04 -9.09 -14.65
CA LEU A 103 2.89 -9.90 -15.85
C LEU A 103 1.43 -10.22 -16.13
N GLU A 104 0.69 -10.61 -15.11
CA GLU A 104 -0.74 -10.90 -15.23
C GLU A 104 -1.51 -9.67 -15.70
N HIS A 105 -1.20 -8.52 -15.16
CA HIS A 105 -1.85 -7.28 -15.56
C HIS A 105 -1.61 -6.99 -17.04
N GLN A 106 -0.38 -7.15 -17.51
CA GLN A 106 -0.07 -6.92 -18.92
C GLN A 106 -0.77 -7.91 -19.84
N LEU A 107 -0.77 -9.18 -19.49
CA LEU A 107 -1.43 -10.20 -20.28
C LEU A 107 -2.93 -9.97 -20.37
N HIS A 108 -3.52 -9.66 -19.23
CA HIS A 108 -4.96 -9.38 -19.18
C HIS A 108 -5.32 -8.16 -20.01
N TYR A 109 -4.51 -7.12 -19.93
CA TYR A 109 -4.72 -5.89 -20.69
C TYR A 109 -4.61 -6.14 -22.20
N LYS A 110 -3.60 -6.91 -22.64
CA LYS A 110 -3.44 -7.23 -24.06
C LYS A 110 -4.60 -8.09 -24.57
N THR A 111 -5.02 -9.07 -23.81
CA THR A 111 -6.13 -9.92 -24.19
C THR A 111 -7.41 -9.10 -24.35
N GLY A 112 -7.65 -8.17 -23.45
CA GLY A 112 -8.76 -7.27 -23.54
C GLY A 112 -8.75 -6.41 -24.81
N CYS A 113 -7.54 -6.01 -25.24
CA CYS A 113 -7.39 -5.23 -26.48
C CYS A 113 -7.66 -6.05 -27.74
N LEU A 114 -7.37 -7.35 -27.70
CA LEU A 114 -7.58 -8.25 -28.84
C LEU A 114 -9.03 -8.65 -29.01
N GLU A 115 -9.79 -8.60 -27.97
CA GLU A 115 -11.20 -8.94 -28.00
C GLU A 115 -12.09 -7.76 -28.39
#